data_9f466ea25d8532a27e43de03f328a683
#
_entry.id   9f466ea25d8532a27e43de03f328a683
#
_cell.length_a   1.000
_cell.length_b   1.000
_cell.length_c   1.000
_cell.angle_alpha   90.00
_cell.angle_beta   90.00
_cell.angle_gamma   90.00
#
_symmetry.space_group_name_H-M   'P 1'
#
loop_
_entity.id
_entity.type
_entity.pdbx_description
1 polymer ?
#
loop_
_entity_poly.entity_id
_entity_poly.type
_entity_poly.pdbx_seq_one_letter_code
_entity_poly.pdbx_strand_id
1 'polypeptide(L)'
;PESLITSIVKQMDSSLREIDAELQAEYNFDENVVKNIFAVVNGGNSAMIQVDLLKSEDRGETKVPMKEIENRWRDKVGTIAGVQKLEFRSMNSMGGGKPVSFRVQGSDFDTVEAAAEALAEHLATYEGLFEVQSSSQAGPEERKLSIRPEAEALGISLMDLASQVRQAFYGTEAQRIQRGDSEVRVMVRYPRNERRSIGNLENMWIKTPDGRELPFHSVAEYRLERGYNVIRRQDGQRTVTVDA
;
A
#
# COMPACT_ATOMS: atom_id res chain seq x y z
N PRO A 1 0.46 -8.56 7.15
CA PRO A 1 -0.06 -7.66 6.13
C PRO A 1 -1.41 -8.09 5.59
N GLU A 2 -1.53 -9.30 4.98
CA GLU A 2 -2.79 -9.76 4.38
C GLU A 2 -3.94 -9.89 5.41
N SER A 3 -3.64 -10.32 6.60
CA SER A 3 -4.59 -10.38 7.72
C SER A 3 -5.04 -8.99 8.18
N LEU A 4 -4.13 -7.99 8.16
CA LEU A 4 -4.46 -6.61 8.54
C LEU A 4 -5.39 -5.98 7.51
N ILE A 5 -5.08 -6.08 6.21
CA ILE A 5 -5.94 -5.54 5.15
C ILE A 5 -7.32 -6.18 5.18
N THR A 6 -7.38 -7.50 5.39
CA THR A 6 -8.67 -8.20 5.51
C THR A 6 -9.47 -7.70 6.71
N SER A 7 -8.83 -7.39 7.85
CA SER A 7 -9.53 -6.82 9.00
C SER A 7 -10.02 -5.40 8.74
N ILE A 8 -9.23 -4.58 8.02
CA ILE A 8 -9.62 -3.23 7.61
C ILE A 8 -10.83 -3.27 6.67
N VAL A 9 -10.80 -4.14 5.66
CA VAL A 9 -11.94 -4.31 4.74
C VAL A 9 -13.22 -4.70 5.48
N LYS A 10 -13.12 -5.61 6.46
CA LYS A 10 -14.26 -5.99 7.31
C LYS A 10 -14.77 -4.83 8.16
N GLN A 11 -13.87 -4.02 8.73
CA GLN A 11 -14.24 -2.82 9.49
C GLN A 11 -14.99 -1.83 8.61
N MET A 12 -14.51 -1.60 7.38
CA MET A 12 -15.17 -0.71 6.43
C MET A 12 -16.54 -1.24 5.97
N ASP A 13 -16.66 -2.56 5.73
CA ASP A 13 -17.95 -3.20 5.42
C ASP A 13 -18.94 -3.04 6.58
N SER A 14 -18.51 -3.30 7.81
CA SER A 14 -19.36 -3.17 8.99
C SER A 14 -19.85 -1.73 9.19
N SER A 15 -18.96 -0.74 9.07
CA SER A 15 -19.32 0.68 9.20
C SER A 15 -20.32 1.11 8.13
N LEU A 16 -20.20 0.59 6.90
CA LEU A 16 -21.12 0.90 5.83
C LEU A 16 -22.52 0.29 6.05
N ARG A 17 -22.60 -0.92 6.58
CA ARG A 17 -23.87 -1.56 6.95
C ARG A 17 -24.59 -0.85 8.08
N GLU A 18 -23.83 -0.32 9.04
CA GLU A 18 -24.42 0.52 10.09
C GLU A 18 -25.00 1.81 9.54
N ILE A 19 -24.31 2.46 8.60
CA ILE A 19 -24.83 3.66 7.91
C ILE A 19 -26.07 3.33 7.10
N ASP A 20 -26.08 2.19 6.42
CA ASP A 20 -27.26 1.74 5.68
C ASP A 20 -28.49 1.62 6.58
N ALA A 21 -28.33 1.02 7.76
CA ALA A 21 -29.40 0.92 8.76
C ALA A 21 -29.84 2.29 9.31
N GLU A 22 -28.89 3.21 9.55
CA GLU A 22 -29.17 4.59 9.98
C GLU A 22 -29.96 5.35 8.91
N LEU A 23 -29.56 5.25 7.65
CA LEU A 23 -30.24 5.91 6.53
C LEU A 23 -31.65 5.33 6.30
N GLN A 24 -31.81 4.02 6.40
CA GLN A 24 -33.12 3.39 6.32
C GLN A 24 -34.07 3.91 7.41
N ALA A 25 -33.60 3.99 8.64
CA ALA A 25 -34.40 4.48 9.75
C ALA A 25 -34.73 5.97 9.65
N GLU A 26 -33.76 6.79 9.20
CA GLU A 26 -33.91 8.24 9.13
C GLU A 26 -34.85 8.69 7.99
N TYR A 27 -34.72 8.03 6.83
CA TYR A 27 -35.46 8.42 5.61
C TYR A 27 -36.62 7.51 5.27
N ASN A 28 -36.89 6.47 6.08
CA ASN A 28 -37.96 5.48 5.85
C ASN A 28 -37.87 4.80 4.48
N PHE A 29 -36.69 4.32 4.13
CA PHE A 29 -36.53 3.50 2.90
C PHE A 29 -37.06 2.09 3.12
N ASP A 30 -37.83 1.59 2.14
CA ASP A 30 -38.33 0.21 2.13
C ASP A 30 -37.23 -0.81 1.80
N GLU A 31 -36.11 -0.35 1.25
CA GLU A 31 -34.99 -1.16 0.81
C GLU A 31 -33.66 -0.62 1.32
N ASN A 32 -32.65 -1.49 1.32
CA ASN A 32 -31.29 -1.08 1.66
C ASN A 32 -30.77 -0.03 0.67
N VAL A 33 -30.19 1.03 1.19
CA VAL A 33 -29.49 2.07 0.41
C VAL A 33 -28.20 1.49 -0.18
N VAL A 34 -27.53 0.63 0.57
CA VAL A 34 -26.36 -0.11 0.10
C VAL A 34 -26.81 -1.44 -0.52
N LYS A 35 -26.71 -1.56 -1.85
CA LYS A 35 -27.15 -2.76 -2.58
C LYS A 35 -26.08 -3.85 -2.60
N ASN A 36 -24.88 -3.52 -3.01
CA ASN A 36 -23.78 -4.47 -3.10
C ASN A 36 -22.48 -3.84 -2.59
N ILE A 37 -21.66 -4.69 -2.01
CA ILE A 37 -20.29 -4.35 -1.60
C ILE A 37 -19.35 -5.35 -2.26
N PHE A 38 -18.43 -4.85 -3.04
CA PHE A 38 -17.40 -5.64 -3.69
C PHE A 38 -16.03 -5.19 -3.24
N ALA A 39 -15.26 -6.09 -2.63
CA ALA A 39 -13.93 -5.79 -2.12
C ALA A 39 -12.86 -6.63 -2.82
N VAL A 40 -11.81 -5.96 -3.28
CA VAL A 40 -10.63 -6.59 -3.88
C VAL A 40 -9.40 -6.24 -3.07
N VAL A 41 -8.66 -7.25 -2.66
CA VAL A 41 -7.35 -7.09 -1.99
C VAL A 41 -6.25 -7.38 -3.01
N ASN A 42 -5.41 -6.39 -3.26
CA ASN A 42 -4.32 -6.47 -4.23
C ASN A 42 -2.96 -6.60 -3.53
N GLY A 43 -2.27 -7.71 -3.77
CA GLY A 43 -0.88 -7.91 -3.33
C GLY A 43 -0.62 -7.84 -1.82
N GLY A 44 -1.67 -7.82 -0.99
CA GLY A 44 -1.57 -7.80 0.47
C GLY A 44 -1.20 -6.43 1.08
N ASN A 45 -1.15 -5.36 0.29
CA ASN A 45 -0.82 -3.99 0.74
C ASN A 45 -1.81 -2.93 0.26
N SER A 46 -2.77 -3.27 -0.57
CA SER A 46 -3.85 -2.38 -0.98
C SER A 46 -5.17 -3.12 -1.12
N ALA A 47 -6.27 -2.40 -0.90
CA ALA A 47 -7.60 -2.90 -1.15
C ALA A 47 -8.45 -1.81 -1.82
N MET A 48 -9.41 -2.24 -2.60
CA MET A 48 -10.45 -1.39 -3.17
C MET A 48 -11.80 -1.94 -2.74
N ILE A 49 -12.67 -1.07 -2.28
CA ILE A 49 -14.04 -1.41 -1.92
C ILE A 49 -14.95 -0.59 -2.84
N GLN A 50 -15.70 -1.28 -3.66
CA GLN A 50 -16.71 -0.70 -4.51
C GLN A 50 -18.08 -0.94 -3.88
N VAL A 51 -18.89 0.09 -3.85
CA VAL A 51 -20.22 0.08 -3.24
C VAL A 51 -21.23 0.48 -4.28
N ASP A 52 -22.20 -0.38 -4.51
CA ASP A 52 -23.36 -0.06 -5.33
C ASP A 52 -24.50 0.39 -4.43
N LEU A 53 -25.01 1.57 -4.71
CA LEU A 53 -26.09 2.18 -3.94
C LEU A 53 -27.43 2.06 -4.69
N LEU A 54 -28.52 2.17 -3.94
CA LEU A 54 -29.86 2.38 -4.49
C LEU A 54 -29.79 3.56 -5.47
N LYS A 55 -30.52 3.49 -6.58
CA LYS A 55 -30.49 4.53 -7.61
C LYS A 55 -30.85 5.89 -7.03
N SER A 56 -30.26 6.96 -7.56
CA SER A 56 -30.52 8.34 -7.09
C SER A 56 -32.00 8.72 -7.19
N GLU A 57 -32.70 8.24 -8.21
CA GLU A 57 -34.14 8.43 -8.39
C GLU A 57 -34.95 7.86 -7.21
N ASP A 58 -34.58 6.66 -6.75
CA ASP A 58 -35.26 5.95 -5.67
C ASP A 58 -34.84 6.47 -4.27
N ARG A 59 -33.61 7.00 -4.16
CA ARG A 59 -33.14 7.64 -2.92
C ARG A 59 -33.69 9.05 -2.72
N GLY A 60 -34.17 9.69 -3.79
CA GLY A 60 -34.42 11.13 -3.81
C GLY A 60 -33.09 11.89 -3.67
N GLU A 61 -32.51 12.29 -4.79
CA GLU A 61 -31.16 12.91 -4.86
C GLU A 61 -31.01 14.17 -3.98
N THR A 62 -32.11 14.84 -3.70
CA THR A 62 -32.20 15.98 -2.77
C THR A 62 -32.32 15.57 -1.31
N LYS A 63 -32.68 14.31 -1.01
CA LYS A 63 -32.85 13.83 0.37
C LYS A 63 -31.56 13.17 0.88
N VAL A 64 -30.95 12.27 0.08
CA VAL A 64 -29.72 11.56 0.45
C VAL A 64 -28.74 11.63 -0.71
N PRO A 65 -28.03 12.74 -0.87
CA PRO A 65 -27.01 12.87 -1.91
C PRO A 65 -25.84 11.92 -1.64
N MET A 66 -25.18 11.47 -2.71
CA MET A 66 -24.00 10.59 -2.64
C MET A 66 -22.93 11.12 -1.68
N LYS A 67 -22.70 12.43 -1.70
CA LYS A 67 -21.70 13.10 -0.85
C LYS A 67 -22.02 12.97 0.65
N GLU A 68 -23.26 12.90 1.02
CA GLU A 68 -23.67 12.69 2.40
C GLU A 68 -23.32 11.28 2.87
N ILE A 69 -23.61 10.26 2.04
CA ILE A 69 -23.25 8.86 2.34
C ILE A 69 -21.73 8.73 2.47
N GLU A 70 -20.98 9.34 1.55
CA GLU A 70 -19.53 9.38 1.57
C GLU A 70 -18.97 10.02 2.84
N ASN A 71 -19.53 11.18 3.24
CA ASN A 71 -19.09 11.89 4.45
C ASN A 71 -19.41 11.08 5.71
N ARG A 72 -20.62 10.54 5.84
CA ARG A 72 -21.01 9.69 6.97
C ARG A 72 -20.09 8.46 7.06
N TRP A 73 -19.74 7.88 5.91
CA TRP A 73 -18.84 6.73 5.89
C TRP A 73 -17.43 7.12 6.29
N ARG A 74 -16.91 8.22 5.80
CA ARG A 74 -15.60 8.77 6.19
C ARG A 74 -15.54 9.04 7.68
N ASP A 75 -16.55 9.72 8.23
CA ASP A 75 -16.61 10.07 9.65
C ASP A 75 -16.71 8.82 10.55
N LYS A 76 -17.50 7.84 10.14
CA LYS A 76 -17.68 6.60 10.89
C LYS A 76 -16.46 5.70 10.85
N VAL A 77 -15.76 5.63 9.73
CA VAL A 77 -14.51 4.88 9.58
C VAL A 77 -13.38 5.54 10.35
N GLY A 78 -13.31 6.87 10.31
CA GLY A 78 -12.27 7.64 10.99
C GLY A 78 -10.85 7.26 10.55
N THR A 79 -9.90 7.43 11.46
CA THR A 79 -8.50 7.07 11.22
C THR A 79 -8.26 5.59 11.52
N ILE A 80 -7.75 4.85 10.54
CA ILE A 80 -7.42 3.44 10.70
C ILE A 80 -5.90 3.28 10.91
N ALA A 81 -5.51 2.69 12.03
CA ALA A 81 -4.10 2.44 12.33
C ALA A 81 -3.44 1.55 11.26
N GLY A 82 -2.28 1.96 10.77
CA GLY A 82 -1.52 1.22 9.76
C GLY A 82 -1.96 1.45 8.32
N VAL A 83 -2.98 2.29 8.08
CA VAL A 83 -3.37 2.74 6.74
C VAL A 83 -2.64 4.04 6.44
N GLN A 84 -1.82 4.04 5.39
CA GLN A 84 -1.10 5.22 4.93
C GLN A 84 -1.97 6.14 4.07
N LYS A 85 -2.91 5.53 3.34
CA LYS A 85 -3.77 6.24 2.40
C LYS A 85 -5.16 5.62 2.39
N LEU A 86 -6.17 6.42 2.68
CA LEU A 86 -7.58 6.08 2.55
C LEU A 86 -8.24 7.16 1.71
N GLU A 87 -8.90 6.77 0.64
CA GLU A 87 -9.61 7.68 -0.25
C GLU A 87 -11.05 7.19 -0.47
N PHE A 88 -11.98 8.13 -0.41
CA PHE A 88 -13.37 7.91 -0.79
C PHE A 88 -13.62 8.62 -2.12
N ARG A 89 -14.13 7.90 -3.11
CA ARG A 89 -14.37 8.44 -4.46
C ARG A 89 -15.72 8.01 -4.99
N SER A 90 -16.46 8.94 -5.51
CA SER A 90 -17.64 8.66 -6.33
C SER A 90 -17.21 8.29 -7.75
N MET A 91 -17.93 7.36 -8.40
CA MET A 91 -17.69 7.01 -9.82
C MET A 91 -17.86 8.22 -10.75
N ASN A 92 -18.72 9.18 -10.41
CA ASN A 92 -18.88 10.41 -11.17
C ASN A 92 -17.65 11.32 -11.10
N SER A 93 -16.82 11.15 -10.09
CA SER A 93 -15.54 11.87 -9.93
C SER A 93 -14.36 11.19 -10.63
N MET A 94 -14.53 9.97 -11.16
CA MET A 94 -13.44 9.22 -11.78
C MET A 94 -12.92 9.83 -13.10
N GLY A 95 -13.68 10.72 -13.73
CA GLY A 95 -13.28 11.43 -14.96
C GLY A 95 -12.65 12.80 -14.73
N GLY A 96 -12.76 13.36 -13.52
CA GLY A 96 -12.15 14.63 -13.11
C GLY A 96 -10.91 14.36 -12.24
N GLY A 97 -9.83 15.12 -12.45
CA GLY A 97 -8.70 15.16 -11.52
C GLY A 97 -9.17 15.60 -10.12
N LYS A 98 -8.27 15.54 -9.14
CA LYS A 98 -8.56 16.10 -7.83
C LYS A 98 -8.88 17.61 -7.96
N PRO A 99 -9.85 18.13 -7.21
CA PRO A 99 -10.28 19.54 -7.32
C PRO A 99 -9.13 20.52 -7.10
N VAL A 100 -8.23 20.19 -6.19
CA VAL A 100 -7.01 20.95 -5.91
C VAL A 100 -5.81 20.04 -6.14
N SER A 101 -4.92 20.47 -7.03
CA SER A 101 -3.71 19.73 -7.37
C SER A 101 -2.58 20.71 -7.66
N PHE A 102 -1.56 20.68 -6.83
CA PHE A 102 -0.34 21.47 -6.99
C PHE A 102 0.81 20.58 -7.37
N ARG A 103 1.67 21.11 -8.26
CA ARG A 103 2.88 20.43 -8.67
C ARG A 103 4.09 21.24 -8.23
N VAL A 104 4.92 20.60 -7.41
CA VAL A 104 6.20 21.16 -6.95
C VAL A 104 7.30 20.51 -7.76
N GLN A 105 8.16 21.32 -8.41
CA GLN A 105 9.22 20.84 -9.28
C GLN A 105 10.55 21.49 -8.90
N GLY A 106 11.64 20.73 -9.06
CA GLY A 106 12.99 21.22 -8.83
C GLY A 106 14.06 20.21 -9.19
N SER A 107 15.29 20.68 -9.22
CA SER A 107 16.47 19.86 -9.51
C SER A 107 16.91 19.03 -8.28
N ASP A 108 16.75 19.60 -7.08
CA ASP A 108 17.07 18.95 -5.82
C ASP A 108 15.83 18.32 -5.21
N PHE A 109 15.92 17.02 -4.93
CA PHE A 109 14.76 16.26 -4.49
C PHE A 109 14.36 16.58 -3.04
N ASP A 110 15.32 16.72 -2.15
CA ASP A 110 15.05 16.95 -0.72
C ASP A 110 14.35 18.31 -0.53
N THR A 111 14.76 19.31 -1.30
CA THR A 111 14.10 20.63 -1.33
C THR A 111 12.67 20.54 -1.88
N VAL A 112 12.45 19.77 -2.94
CA VAL A 112 11.12 19.58 -3.54
C VAL A 112 10.19 18.82 -2.57
N GLU A 113 10.71 17.81 -1.89
CA GLU A 113 9.97 17.04 -0.90
C GLU A 113 9.56 17.92 0.29
N ALA A 114 10.52 18.63 0.90
CA ALA A 114 10.25 19.53 2.02
C ALA A 114 9.23 20.64 1.65
N ALA A 115 9.32 21.19 0.45
CA ALA A 115 8.37 22.18 -0.04
C ALA A 115 6.96 21.58 -0.25
N ALA A 116 6.88 20.34 -0.74
CA ALA A 116 5.62 19.65 -0.93
C ALA A 116 4.96 19.27 0.40
N GLU A 117 5.75 18.87 1.39
CA GLU A 117 5.26 18.61 2.75
C GLU A 117 4.72 19.87 3.40
N ALA A 118 5.48 20.97 3.37
CA ALA A 118 5.03 22.26 3.91
C ALA A 118 3.76 22.75 3.22
N LEU A 119 3.63 22.54 1.89
CA LEU A 119 2.40 22.86 1.16
C LEU A 119 1.24 21.97 1.61
N ALA A 120 1.46 20.68 1.80
CA ALA A 120 0.42 19.75 2.26
C ALA A 120 -0.06 20.11 3.67
N GLU A 121 0.84 20.42 4.59
CA GLU A 121 0.50 20.89 5.93
C GLU A 121 -0.30 22.19 5.89
N HIS A 122 0.09 23.12 5.03
CA HIS A 122 -0.65 24.38 4.88
C HIS A 122 -2.03 24.16 4.30
N LEU A 123 -2.18 23.34 3.27
CA LEU A 123 -3.49 23.02 2.67
C LEU A 123 -4.41 22.31 3.67
N ALA A 124 -3.88 21.50 4.56
CA ALA A 124 -4.67 20.83 5.59
C ALA A 124 -5.31 21.79 6.62
N THR A 125 -4.86 23.05 6.67
CA THR A 125 -5.46 24.07 7.55
C THR A 125 -6.72 24.73 6.97
N TYR A 126 -7.01 24.52 5.68
CA TYR A 126 -8.18 25.12 5.05
C TYR A 126 -9.44 24.29 5.27
N GLU A 127 -10.51 24.94 5.71
CA GLU A 127 -11.82 24.30 5.79
C GLU A 127 -12.32 23.90 4.40
N GLY A 128 -12.83 22.67 4.30
CA GLY A 128 -13.38 22.12 3.04
C GLY A 128 -12.36 21.39 2.17
N LEU A 129 -11.08 21.38 2.52
CA LEU A 129 -10.09 20.48 1.93
C LEU A 129 -9.95 19.21 2.77
N PHE A 130 -10.10 18.08 2.11
CA PHE A 130 -10.01 16.75 2.74
C PHE A 130 -8.97 15.90 2.02
N GLU A 131 -8.40 14.93 2.75
CA GLU A 131 -7.48 13.96 2.17
C GLU A 131 -6.27 14.62 1.47
N VAL A 132 -5.75 15.70 2.07
CA VAL A 132 -4.53 16.36 1.55
C VAL A 132 -3.38 15.36 1.55
N GLN A 133 -2.79 15.12 0.39
CA GLN A 133 -1.76 14.11 0.20
C GLN A 133 -0.65 14.58 -0.72
N SER A 134 0.59 14.25 -0.34
CA SER A 134 1.74 14.38 -1.22
C SER A 134 2.00 13.07 -1.97
N SER A 135 2.40 13.15 -3.24
CA SER A 135 2.84 12.00 -4.02
C SER A 135 4.26 11.52 -3.65
N SER A 136 4.94 12.26 -2.79
CA SER A 136 6.28 11.93 -2.25
C SER A 136 6.20 10.99 -1.04
N GLN A 137 5.18 10.16 -0.95
CA GLN A 137 5.08 9.24 0.18
C GLN A 137 6.27 8.27 0.21
N ALA A 138 6.91 8.21 1.37
CA ALA A 138 7.94 7.21 1.63
C ALA A 138 7.39 5.81 1.38
N GLY A 139 8.12 5.02 0.62
CA GLY A 139 7.81 3.63 0.35
C GLY A 139 7.90 2.76 1.61
N PRO A 140 7.66 1.47 1.48
CA PRO A 140 7.85 0.52 2.55
C PRO A 140 9.30 0.53 3.03
N GLU A 141 9.50 0.13 4.27
CA GLU A 141 10.85 -0.09 4.79
C GLU A 141 11.57 -1.15 3.96
N GLU A 142 12.69 -0.76 3.41
CA GLU A 142 13.57 -1.62 2.62
C GLU A 142 14.82 -1.97 3.43
N ARG A 143 15.26 -3.19 3.29
CA ARG A 143 16.54 -3.64 3.85
C ARG A 143 17.59 -3.57 2.78
N LYS A 144 18.42 -2.57 2.85
CA LYS A 144 19.56 -2.39 1.94
C LYS A 144 20.72 -3.23 2.46
N LEU A 145 21.03 -4.27 1.72
CA LEU A 145 22.15 -5.14 2.05
C LEU A 145 23.47 -4.52 1.59
N SER A 146 24.48 -4.61 2.42
CA SER A 146 25.86 -4.31 2.08
C SER A 146 26.74 -5.50 2.44
N ILE A 147 27.67 -5.83 1.56
CA ILE A 147 28.62 -6.91 1.78
C ILE A 147 29.85 -6.39 2.57
N ARG A 148 30.39 -7.23 3.43
CA ARG A 148 31.63 -6.90 4.15
C ARG A 148 32.84 -7.17 3.26
N PRO A 149 33.91 -6.35 3.35
CA PRO A 149 35.15 -6.57 2.55
C PRO A 149 35.73 -7.95 2.71
N GLU A 150 35.64 -8.54 3.90
CA GLU A 150 36.14 -9.88 4.19
C GLU A 150 35.38 -10.96 3.41
N ALA A 151 34.09 -10.72 3.17
CA ALA A 151 33.28 -11.67 2.38
C ALA A 151 33.56 -11.55 0.87
N GLU A 152 33.85 -10.34 0.39
CA GLU A 152 34.29 -10.16 -1.00
C GLU A 152 35.60 -10.89 -1.25
N ALA A 153 36.53 -10.88 -0.29
CA ALA A 153 37.79 -11.64 -0.37
C ALA A 153 37.56 -13.16 -0.44
N LEU A 154 36.43 -13.67 0.04
CA LEU A 154 36.01 -15.07 -0.06
C LEU A 154 35.24 -15.37 -1.36
N GLY A 155 35.15 -14.40 -2.27
CA GLY A 155 34.51 -14.56 -3.58
C GLY A 155 32.98 -14.44 -3.55
N ILE A 156 32.40 -13.96 -2.45
CA ILE A 156 30.95 -13.71 -2.38
C ILE A 156 30.68 -12.33 -2.97
N SER A 157 29.84 -12.26 -3.99
CA SER A 157 29.36 -10.99 -4.51
C SER A 157 28.08 -10.53 -3.80
N LEU A 158 27.77 -9.21 -3.88
CA LEU A 158 26.50 -8.68 -3.39
C LEU A 158 25.31 -9.32 -4.11
N MET A 159 25.46 -9.70 -5.38
CA MET A 159 24.41 -10.37 -6.17
C MET A 159 24.17 -11.79 -5.64
N ASP A 160 25.21 -12.54 -5.30
CA ASP A 160 25.08 -13.89 -4.74
C ASP A 160 24.40 -13.85 -3.38
N LEU A 161 24.80 -12.91 -2.53
CA LEU A 161 24.17 -12.66 -1.23
C LEU A 161 22.68 -12.33 -1.39
N ALA A 162 22.35 -11.35 -2.23
CA ALA A 162 20.98 -10.93 -2.46
C ALA A 162 20.12 -12.06 -3.05
N SER A 163 20.70 -12.88 -3.93
CA SER A 163 20.03 -14.06 -4.50
C SER A 163 19.70 -15.09 -3.45
N GLN A 164 20.63 -15.41 -2.56
CA GLN A 164 20.42 -16.40 -1.49
C GLN A 164 19.37 -15.90 -0.48
N VAL A 165 19.43 -14.61 -0.08
CA VAL A 165 18.42 -14.01 0.79
C VAL A 165 17.03 -14.03 0.12
N ARG A 166 16.94 -13.65 -1.15
CA ARG A 166 15.69 -13.69 -1.90
C ARG A 166 15.12 -15.11 -2.00
N GLN A 167 15.95 -16.11 -2.30
CA GLN A 167 15.53 -17.50 -2.39
C GLN A 167 14.98 -18.03 -1.06
N ALA A 168 15.62 -17.68 0.05
CA ALA A 168 15.18 -18.09 1.38
C ALA A 168 13.82 -17.47 1.77
N PHE A 169 13.66 -16.16 1.57
CA PHE A 169 12.50 -15.42 2.07
C PHE A 169 11.35 -15.32 1.06
N TYR A 170 11.62 -15.03 -0.19
CA TYR A 170 10.61 -14.98 -1.25
C TYR A 170 10.36 -16.35 -1.85
N GLY A 171 11.43 -17.08 -2.11
CA GLY A 171 11.42 -18.41 -2.70
C GLY A 171 11.97 -18.44 -4.12
N THR A 172 12.29 -19.66 -4.53
CA THR A 172 12.70 -20.00 -5.90
C THR A 172 11.67 -20.94 -6.51
N GLU A 173 11.28 -20.67 -7.75
CA GLU A 173 10.44 -21.58 -8.53
C GLU A 173 11.28 -22.81 -8.91
N ALA A 174 10.98 -23.96 -8.31
CA ALA A 174 11.66 -25.22 -8.59
C ALA A 174 11.07 -25.90 -9.82
N GLN A 175 9.75 -25.79 -10.02
CA GLN A 175 9.06 -26.44 -11.12
C GLN A 175 7.76 -25.71 -11.44
N ARG A 176 7.35 -25.78 -12.69
CA ARG A 176 6.10 -25.30 -13.21
C ARG A 176 5.38 -26.43 -13.94
N ILE A 177 4.17 -26.72 -13.52
CA ILE A 177 3.40 -27.88 -14.02
C ILE A 177 2.07 -27.37 -14.54
N GLN A 178 1.76 -27.73 -15.78
CA GLN A 178 0.41 -27.52 -16.33
C GLN A 178 -0.52 -28.63 -15.84
N ARG A 179 -1.63 -28.28 -15.20
CA ARG A 179 -2.70 -29.21 -14.82
C ARG A 179 -4.01 -28.76 -15.42
N GLY A 180 -4.41 -29.35 -16.53
CA GLY A 180 -5.56 -28.90 -17.32
C GLY A 180 -5.36 -27.44 -17.72
N ASP A 181 -6.33 -26.58 -17.38
CA ASP A 181 -6.31 -25.14 -17.69
C ASP A 181 -5.54 -24.29 -16.65
N SER A 182 -5.00 -24.92 -15.60
CA SER A 182 -4.32 -24.23 -14.51
C SER A 182 -2.83 -24.49 -14.51
N GLU A 183 -2.04 -23.39 -14.31
CA GLU A 183 -0.60 -23.46 -14.12
C GLU A 183 -0.28 -23.54 -12.63
N VAL A 184 0.40 -24.61 -12.21
CA VAL A 184 0.84 -24.82 -10.82
C VAL A 184 2.34 -24.54 -10.72
N ARG A 185 2.70 -23.56 -9.89
CA ARG A 185 4.10 -23.25 -9.58
C ARG A 185 4.52 -23.87 -8.26
N VAL A 186 5.58 -24.64 -8.30
CA VAL A 186 6.20 -25.22 -7.09
C VAL A 186 7.28 -24.28 -6.61
N MET A 187 7.04 -23.66 -5.45
CA MET A 187 7.96 -22.70 -4.84
C MET A 187 8.66 -23.30 -3.63
N VAL A 188 9.99 -23.20 -3.60
CA VAL A 188 10.82 -23.60 -2.45
C VAL A 188 11.26 -22.35 -1.70
N ARG A 189 10.98 -22.28 -0.42
CA ARG A 189 11.32 -21.17 0.47
C ARG A 189 11.31 -21.60 1.93
N TYR A 190 11.85 -20.77 2.81
CA TYR A 190 11.77 -21.02 4.25
C TYR A 190 10.33 -21.10 4.76
N PRO A 191 10.06 -21.85 5.84
CA PRO A 191 8.76 -21.92 6.49
C PRO A 191 8.25 -20.52 6.88
N ARG A 192 6.93 -20.36 7.02
CA ARG A 192 6.30 -19.08 7.28
C ARG A 192 6.77 -18.43 8.60
N ASN A 193 6.99 -19.21 9.63
CA ASN A 193 7.52 -18.75 10.93
C ASN A 193 8.92 -18.16 10.80
N GLU A 194 9.78 -18.76 9.99
CA GLU A 194 11.16 -18.30 9.77
C GLU A 194 11.25 -17.06 8.87
N ARG A 195 10.27 -16.81 8.02
CA ARG A 195 10.21 -15.63 7.15
C ARG A 195 9.62 -14.37 7.80
N ARG A 196 9.08 -14.49 9.03
CA ARG A 196 8.39 -13.39 9.71
C ARG A 196 9.31 -12.51 10.57
N SER A 197 10.44 -13.00 10.98
CA SER A 197 11.36 -12.32 11.89
C SER A 197 12.63 -11.85 11.18
N ILE A 198 13.07 -10.65 11.53
CA ILE A 198 14.37 -10.11 11.09
C ILE A 198 15.52 -10.93 11.66
N GLY A 199 15.39 -11.43 12.89
CA GLY A 199 16.40 -12.30 13.51
C GLY A 199 16.70 -13.55 12.69
N ASN A 200 15.77 -14.00 11.85
CA ASN A 200 16.02 -15.14 10.97
C ASN A 200 16.90 -14.78 9.77
N LEU A 201 16.95 -13.51 9.36
CA LEU A 201 17.94 -13.05 8.39
C LEU A 201 19.34 -13.05 9.01
N GLU A 202 19.48 -12.58 10.23
CA GLU A 202 20.78 -12.53 10.93
C GLU A 202 21.34 -13.94 11.22
N ASN A 203 20.46 -14.90 11.45
CA ASN A 203 20.80 -16.31 11.70
C ASN A 203 20.92 -17.14 10.41
N MET A 204 20.70 -16.55 9.25
CA MET A 204 20.81 -17.25 7.97
C MET A 204 22.26 -17.63 7.68
N TRP A 205 22.46 -18.82 7.09
CA TRP A 205 23.73 -19.27 6.59
C TRP A 205 23.87 -18.96 5.12
N ILE A 206 24.99 -18.33 4.75
CA ILE A 206 25.32 -17.94 3.37
C ILE A 206 26.38 -18.90 2.83
N LYS A 207 26.12 -19.46 1.66
CA LYS A 207 27.06 -20.35 0.97
C LYS A 207 28.07 -19.57 0.16
N THR A 208 29.33 -19.87 0.36
CA THR A 208 30.44 -19.36 -0.44
C THR A 208 30.58 -20.17 -1.74
N PRO A 209 31.26 -19.65 -2.77
CA PRO A 209 31.46 -20.36 -4.03
C PRO A 209 32.24 -21.69 -3.87
N ASP A 210 33.08 -21.81 -2.85
CA ASP A 210 33.83 -23.03 -2.51
C ASP A 210 33.02 -24.01 -1.64
N GLY A 211 31.74 -23.73 -1.36
CA GLY A 211 30.80 -24.61 -0.66
C GLY A 211 30.79 -24.50 0.85
N ARG A 212 31.59 -23.63 1.45
CA ARG A 212 31.53 -23.34 2.89
C ARG A 212 30.26 -22.57 3.24
N GLU A 213 29.80 -22.67 4.47
CA GLU A 213 28.65 -21.93 5.00
C GLU A 213 29.16 -20.98 6.07
N LEU A 214 28.74 -19.68 5.97
CA LEU A 214 29.07 -18.61 6.89
C LEU A 214 27.81 -17.95 7.39
N PRO A 215 27.73 -17.56 8.67
CA PRO A 215 26.56 -16.86 9.17
C PRO A 215 26.45 -15.47 8.51
N PHE A 216 25.22 -15.01 8.25
CA PHE A 216 24.93 -13.75 7.55
C PHE A 216 25.71 -12.57 8.14
N HIS A 217 25.72 -12.43 9.47
CA HIS A 217 26.37 -11.30 10.14
C HIS A 217 27.90 -11.21 9.93
N SER A 218 28.56 -12.33 9.55
CA SER A 218 29.98 -12.31 9.19
C SER A 218 30.26 -11.91 7.74
N VAL A 219 29.20 -11.97 6.91
CA VAL A 219 29.29 -11.74 5.46
C VAL A 219 28.72 -10.39 5.07
N ALA A 220 27.69 -9.93 5.77
CA ALA A 220 26.92 -8.78 5.38
C ALA A 220 26.39 -7.97 6.57
N GLU A 221 25.99 -6.76 6.23
CA GLU A 221 25.20 -5.87 7.09
C GLU A 221 23.93 -5.47 6.32
N TYR A 222 22.92 -5.03 7.07
CA TYR A 222 21.77 -4.39 6.46
C TYR A 222 21.47 -3.08 7.17
N ARG A 223 20.93 -2.13 6.42
CA ARG A 223 20.34 -0.89 6.94
C ARG A 223 18.89 -0.84 6.57
N LEU A 224 18.09 -0.32 7.50
CA LEU A 224 16.70 0.00 7.23
C LEU A 224 16.67 1.38 6.58
N GLU A 225 16.21 1.44 5.36
CA GLU A 225 15.99 2.67 4.62
C GLU A 225 14.54 2.68 4.13
N ARG A 226 13.95 3.85 3.97
CA ARG A 226 12.68 3.99 3.26
C ARG A 226 12.98 4.43 1.85
N GLY A 227 12.70 3.55 0.91
CA GLY A 227 12.78 3.88 -0.51
C GLY A 227 11.58 4.70 -0.96
N TYR A 228 11.64 5.21 -2.17
CA TYR A 228 10.49 5.86 -2.81
C TYR A 228 9.78 4.85 -3.70
N ASN A 229 8.47 4.71 -3.54
CA ASN A 229 7.67 3.81 -4.36
C ASN A 229 7.71 4.20 -5.85
N VAL A 230 7.67 5.51 -6.10
CA VAL A 230 7.65 6.06 -7.46
C VAL A 230 8.43 7.37 -7.50
N ILE A 231 9.34 7.49 -8.44
CA ILE A 231 10.04 8.72 -8.74
C ILE A 231 9.43 9.29 -10.03
N ARG A 232 8.73 10.41 -9.92
CA ARG A 232 8.18 11.12 -11.08
C ARG A 232 9.11 12.21 -11.54
N ARG A 233 9.24 12.31 -12.85
CA ARG A 233 9.98 13.41 -13.51
C ARG A 233 9.14 13.99 -14.61
N GLN A 234 9.19 15.32 -14.72
CA GLN A 234 8.61 16.05 -15.84
C GLN A 234 9.64 17.09 -16.28
N ASP A 235 9.87 17.18 -17.58
CA ASP A 235 10.87 18.08 -18.18
C ASP A 235 12.27 17.90 -17.56
N GLY A 236 12.64 16.66 -17.25
CA GLY A 236 13.92 16.31 -16.63
C GLY A 236 14.04 16.60 -15.14
N GLN A 237 13.10 17.34 -14.54
CA GLN A 237 13.09 17.70 -13.13
C GLN A 237 12.28 16.72 -12.29
N ARG A 238 12.66 16.54 -11.02
CA ARG A 238 11.86 15.81 -10.05
C ARG A 238 10.57 16.57 -9.76
N THR A 239 9.48 15.81 -9.64
CA THR A 239 8.14 16.37 -9.49
C THR A 239 7.42 15.66 -8.37
N VAL A 240 6.87 16.44 -7.46
CA VAL A 240 5.96 15.99 -6.40
C VAL A 240 4.63 16.71 -6.58
N THR A 241 3.54 15.96 -6.54
CA THR A 241 2.18 16.51 -6.60
C THR A 241 1.56 16.49 -5.23
N VAL A 242 0.94 17.58 -4.84
CA VAL A 242 0.12 17.70 -3.62
C VAL A 242 -1.32 17.89 -4.05
N ASP A 243 -2.16 16.95 -3.67
CA ASP A 243 -3.57 16.88 -4.01
C ASP A 243 -4.45 17.03 -2.76
N ALA A 244 -5.63 17.61 -2.94
CA ALA A 244 -6.66 17.74 -1.91
C ALA A 244 -8.06 17.52 -2.49
#